data_ad9de841e4371ada45e1bc581e4e3fbd
#
_entry.id   ad9de841e4371ada45e1bc581e4e3fbd
#
_cell.length_a   1.000
_cell.length_b   1.000
_cell.length_c   1.000
_cell.angle_alpha   90.00
_cell.angle_beta   90.00
_cell.angle_gamma   90.00
#
_symmetry.space_group_name_H-M   'P 1'
#
loop_
_entity.id
_entity.type
_entity.pdbx_description
1 polymer ?
#
loop_
_entity_poly.entity_id
_entity_poly.type
_entity_poly.pdbx_seq_one_letter_code
_entity_poly.pdbx_strand_id
1 'polypeptide(L)'
;VDLNYNFPYGWDELATKLTEPSSASYKGPAPFSEPESQALAKLADQYPWAITVSYHSQGQVIYWTTSSNGAEMASNTLAEAVSVMTGYRMDSSDGKGGFKDWMQSRSGAVPGVTLEVGKTPCPVPFSEFPQVWKQNKGVWVQVLDYVVRRI
;
A
#
# COMPACT_ATOMS: atom_id res chain seq x y z
N VAL A 1 -6.05 2.67 16.87
CA VAL A 1 -4.81 2.43 16.13
C VAL A 1 -5.08 2.63 14.64
N ASP A 2 -4.16 3.29 13.96
CA ASP A 2 -4.16 3.35 12.50
C ASP A 2 -3.38 2.14 11.95
N LEU A 3 -4.08 1.23 11.32
CA LEU A 3 -3.52 -0.01 10.80
C LEU A 3 -2.42 0.20 9.76
N ASN A 4 -2.42 1.35 9.06
CA ASN A 4 -1.39 1.69 8.10
C ASN A 4 -0.03 2.04 8.73
N TYR A 5 0.04 2.10 10.05
CA TYR A 5 1.27 2.26 10.84
C TYR A 5 1.54 1.10 11.79
N ASN A 6 0.83 -0.03 11.66
CA ASN A 6 0.92 -1.14 12.62
C ASN A 6 1.73 -2.34 12.12
N PHE A 7 2.41 -2.22 10.96
CA PHE A 7 3.31 -3.26 10.43
C PHE A 7 4.77 -3.00 10.80
N PRO A 8 5.61 -4.05 10.92
CA PRO A 8 6.95 -3.94 11.53
C PRO A 8 7.96 -3.09 10.76
N TYR A 9 7.86 -3.00 9.43
CA TYR A 9 8.88 -2.33 8.64
C TYR A 9 8.98 -0.84 8.98
N GLY A 10 10.12 -0.42 9.48
CA GLY A 10 10.36 0.96 9.90
C GLY A 10 9.51 1.46 11.07
N TRP A 11 8.82 0.58 11.80
CA TRP A 11 7.89 0.95 12.85
C TRP A 11 8.54 1.78 13.97
N ASP A 12 9.77 1.43 14.37
CA ASP A 12 10.53 2.16 15.40
C ASP A 12 10.99 3.55 14.94
N GLU A 13 11.07 3.76 13.62
CA GLU A 13 11.47 5.03 13.01
C GLU A 13 10.30 6.00 12.80
N LEU A 14 9.07 5.55 13.04
CA LEU A 14 7.87 6.39 12.93
C LEU A 14 7.92 7.53 13.97
N ALA A 15 7.53 8.72 13.51
CA ALA A 15 7.58 9.93 14.32
C ALA A 15 6.87 9.77 15.68
N THR A 16 7.44 10.37 16.73
CA THR A 16 6.89 10.30 18.10
C THR A 16 5.44 10.75 18.22
N LYS A 17 4.99 11.71 17.40
CA LYS A 17 3.57 12.11 17.36
C LYS A 17 2.60 10.96 17.06
N LEU A 18 3.07 9.86 16.47
CA LEU A 18 2.27 8.68 16.17
C LEU A 18 2.21 7.69 17.36
N THR A 19 2.86 8.00 18.47
CA THR A 19 2.86 7.18 19.68
C THR A 19 1.75 7.56 20.67
N GLU A 20 1.05 8.67 20.44
CA GLU A 20 -0.02 9.15 21.34
C GLU A 20 -1.32 8.37 21.06
N PRO A 21 -1.84 7.63 22.05
CA PRO A 21 -3.14 6.98 21.94
C PRO A 21 -4.24 8.01 21.57
N SER A 22 -5.21 7.58 20.79
CA SER A 22 -6.30 8.43 20.25
C SER A 22 -5.92 9.49 19.22
N SER A 23 -4.66 9.61 18.80
CA SER A 23 -4.33 10.37 17.60
C SER A 23 -4.89 9.67 16.35
N ALA A 24 -5.21 10.45 15.33
CA ALA A 24 -5.72 9.89 14.06
C ALA A 24 -4.74 8.94 13.36
N SER A 25 -3.45 9.02 13.71
CA SER A 25 -2.38 8.21 13.11
C SER A 25 -1.62 7.39 14.17
N TYR A 26 -2.31 7.00 15.25
CA TYR A 26 -1.67 6.22 16.30
C TYR A 26 -1.21 4.85 15.81
N LYS A 27 0.10 4.58 15.87
CA LYS A 27 0.71 3.35 15.35
C LYS A 27 0.51 2.08 16.20
N GLY A 28 -0.12 2.23 17.38
CA GLY A 28 -0.25 1.15 18.36
C GLY A 28 0.93 1.05 19.33
N PRO A 29 0.79 0.22 20.38
CA PRO A 29 1.85 0.03 21.39
C PRO A 29 3.01 -0.84 20.88
N ALA A 30 2.78 -1.63 19.85
CA ALA A 30 3.78 -2.49 19.22
C ALA A 30 3.39 -2.80 17.77
N PRO A 31 4.33 -3.22 16.90
CA PRO A 31 3.98 -3.80 15.61
C PRO A 31 3.05 -5.01 15.80
N PHE A 32 2.06 -5.13 14.93
CA PHE A 32 1.05 -6.19 15.02
C PHE A 32 0.28 -6.23 16.36
N SER A 33 0.09 -5.07 17.01
CA SER A 33 -0.75 -5.00 18.20
C SER A 33 -2.22 -5.29 17.89
N GLU A 34 -2.67 -5.07 16.66
CA GLU A 34 -4.07 -5.17 16.28
C GLU A 34 -4.40 -6.52 15.63
N PRO A 35 -5.58 -7.10 15.93
CA PRO A 35 -5.98 -8.38 15.37
C PRO A 35 -6.09 -8.36 13.84
N GLU A 36 -6.42 -7.23 13.24
CA GLU A 36 -6.50 -7.04 11.80
C GLU A 36 -5.13 -7.14 11.13
N SER A 37 -4.11 -6.49 11.66
CA SER A 37 -2.74 -6.58 11.15
C SER A 37 -2.15 -7.97 11.36
N GLN A 38 -2.47 -8.64 12.48
CA GLN A 38 -2.11 -10.04 12.72
C GLN A 38 -2.79 -10.99 11.72
N ALA A 39 -4.07 -10.74 11.39
CA ALA A 39 -4.78 -11.55 10.41
C ALA A 39 -4.15 -11.45 9.01
N LEU A 40 -3.78 -10.24 8.58
CA LEU A 40 -3.06 -10.03 7.32
C LEU A 40 -1.67 -10.67 7.35
N ALA A 41 -0.96 -10.62 8.48
CA ALA A 41 0.33 -11.28 8.62
C ALA A 41 0.22 -12.81 8.48
N LYS A 42 -0.75 -13.43 9.15
CA LYS A 42 -1.03 -14.86 9.01
C LYS A 42 -1.39 -15.24 7.57
N LEU A 43 -2.21 -14.43 6.90
CA LEU A 43 -2.57 -14.66 5.50
C LEU A 43 -1.35 -14.55 4.59
N ALA A 44 -0.46 -13.58 4.85
CA ALA A 44 0.78 -13.40 4.09
C ALA A 44 1.74 -14.59 4.22
N ASP A 45 1.70 -15.32 5.34
CA ASP A 45 2.52 -16.52 5.56
C ASP A 45 1.96 -17.79 4.91
N GLN A 46 0.66 -17.81 4.58
CA GLN A 46 -0.01 -19.00 4.06
C GLN A 46 0.16 -19.21 2.55
N TYR A 47 0.45 -18.16 1.80
CA TYR A 47 0.46 -18.21 0.34
C TYR A 47 1.69 -17.52 -0.26
N PRO A 48 2.21 -18.04 -1.39
CA PRO A 48 3.25 -17.36 -2.17
C PRO A 48 2.63 -16.20 -2.96
N TRP A 49 2.67 -15.01 -2.40
CA TRP A 49 2.12 -13.80 -3.03
C TRP A 49 3.00 -13.33 -4.17
N ALA A 50 2.39 -13.08 -5.33
CA ALA A 50 3.08 -12.50 -6.48
C ALA A 50 3.15 -10.97 -6.39
N ILE A 51 2.13 -10.33 -5.79
CA ILE A 51 1.98 -8.88 -5.75
C ILE A 51 0.97 -8.45 -4.68
N THR A 52 1.09 -7.20 -4.22
CA THR A 52 0.08 -6.56 -3.36
C THR A 52 -0.40 -5.23 -3.93
N VAL A 53 -1.68 -4.95 -3.76
CA VAL A 53 -2.29 -3.65 -4.07
C VAL A 53 -3.11 -3.19 -2.88
N SER A 54 -2.73 -2.07 -2.30
CA SER A 54 -3.46 -1.44 -1.18
C SER A 54 -4.23 -0.23 -1.71
N TYR A 55 -5.53 -0.17 -1.44
CA TYR A 55 -6.35 0.99 -1.77
C TYR A 55 -6.55 1.86 -0.54
N HIS A 56 -6.25 3.12 -0.69
CA HIS A 56 -6.41 4.18 0.29
C HIS A 56 -7.13 5.39 -0.33
N SER A 57 -7.33 6.41 0.44
CA SER A 57 -7.76 7.75 0.03
C SER A 57 -7.05 8.80 0.89
N GLN A 58 -6.55 9.91 0.34
CA GLN A 58 -6.88 10.44 -0.99
C GLN A 58 -5.63 11.04 -1.65
N GLY A 59 -5.74 11.43 -2.94
CA GLY A 59 -4.68 12.20 -3.59
C GLY A 59 -4.42 11.87 -5.06
N GLN A 60 -5.04 10.84 -5.61
CA GLN A 60 -4.76 10.31 -6.96
C GLN A 60 -3.25 10.07 -7.17
N VAL A 61 -2.66 9.36 -6.24
CA VAL A 61 -1.22 9.05 -6.22
C VAL A 61 -0.99 7.56 -6.03
N ILE A 62 0.13 7.08 -6.56
CA ILE A 62 0.61 5.71 -6.47
C ILE A 62 1.94 5.74 -5.72
N TYR A 63 1.96 5.21 -4.49
CA TYR A 63 3.20 4.96 -3.76
C TYR A 63 3.69 3.55 -4.10
N TRP A 64 4.94 3.42 -4.54
CA TRP A 64 5.47 2.17 -5.06
C TRP A 64 6.79 1.75 -4.42
N THR A 65 7.55 2.69 -3.91
CA THR A 65 8.88 2.41 -3.38
C THR A 65 8.86 2.02 -1.91
N THR A 66 9.87 1.28 -1.52
CA THR A 66 10.40 1.16 -0.16
C THR A 66 11.88 0.88 -0.29
N SER A 67 12.68 1.32 0.67
CA SER A 67 14.16 1.24 0.64
C SER A 67 14.72 -0.19 0.74
N SER A 68 13.96 -1.24 0.48
CA SER A 68 14.40 -2.60 0.73
C SER A 68 14.27 -3.59 -0.43
N ASN A 69 15.33 -4.35 -0.61
CA ASN A 69 15.35 -5.74 -1.06
C ASN A 69 14.87 -6.13 -2.47
N GLY A 70 15.01 -5.31 -3.50
CA GLY A 70 14.84 -5.79 -4.89
C GLY A 70 13.40 -5.87 -5.40
N ALA A 71 12.37 -5.62 -4.57
CA ALA A 71 10.99 -5.45 -5.04
C ALA A 71 10.78 -4.11 -5.75
N GLU A 72 11.72 -3.19 -5.64
CA GLU A 72 11.60 -1.82 -6.12
C GLU A 72 11.37 -1.74 -7.63
N MET A 73 12.21 -2.40 -8.44
CA MET A 73 12.06 -2.39 -9.89
C MET A 73 10.72 -2.99 -10.34
N ALA A 74 10.30 -4.07 -9.71
CA ALA A 74 9.05 -4.73 -10.00
C ALA A 74 7.84 -3.86 -9.61
N SER A 75 7.91 -3.19 -8.47
CA SER A 75 6.89 -2.25 -7.98
C SER A 75 6.83 -1.00 -8.86
N ASN A 76 7.98 -0.47 -9.30
CA ASN A 76 8.04 0.65 -10.23
C ASN A 76 7.34 0.33 -11.55
N THR A 77 7.70 -0.79 -12.19
CA THR A 77 7.09 -1.22 -13.46
C THR A 77 5.57 -1.40 -13.33
N LEU A 78 5.12 -1.96 -12.20
CA LEU A 78 3.69 -2.06 -11.93
C LEU A 78 3.04 -0.67 -11.77
N ALA A 79 3.67 0.22 -11.01
CA ALA A 79 3.19 1.57 -10.78
C ALA A 79 3.08 2.37 -12.08
N GLU A 80 4.06 2.24 -12.99
CA GLU A 80 4.01 2.84 -14.33
C GLU A 80 2.79 2.36 -15.12
N ALA A 81 2.55 1.05 -15.16
CA ALA A 81 1.41 0.48 -15.86
C ALA A 81 0.07 0.96 -15.27
N VAL A 82 -0.03 1.00 -13.94
CA VAL A 82 -1.22 1.50 -13.24
C VAL A 82 -1.39 3.00 -13.42
N SER A 83 -0.30 3.77 -13.42
CA SER A 83 -0.31 5.23 -13.66
C SER A 83 -0.87 5.58 -15.03
N VAL A 84 -0.41 4.87 -16.07
CA VAL A 84 -0.92 5.06 -17.45
C VAL A 84 -2.44 4.80 -17.51
N MET A 85 -2.92 3.80 -16.79
CA MET A 85 -4.33 3.43 -16.79
C MET A 85 -5.20 4.40 -16.00
N THR A 86 -4.78 4.75 -14.79
CA THR A 86 -5.58 5.55 -13.84
C THR A 86 -5.44 7.05 -14.05
N GLY A 87 -4.32 7.49 -14.65
CA GLY A 87 -3.92 8.88 -14.70
C GLY A 87 -3.39 9.41 -13.35
N TYR A 88 -3.09 8.53 -12.39
CA TYR A 88 -2.55 8.92 -11.08
C TYR A 88 -1.05 9.16 -11.19
N ARG A 89 -0.57 10.18 -10.47
CA ARG A 89 0.87 10.46 -10.39
C ARG A 89 1.57 9.37 -9.57
N MET A 90 2.81 9.10 -9.90
CA MET A 90 3.68 8.24 -9.10
C MET A 90 4.42 9.06 -8.06
N ASP A 91 4.65 8.47 -6.88
CA ASP A 91 5.42 9.06 -5.81
C ASP A 91 6.38 8.00 -5.23
N SER A 92 7.65 8.36 -5.15
CA SER A 92 8.72 7.49 -4.66
C SER A 92 9.02 7.69 -3.16
N SER A 93 8.13 8.34 -2.43
CA SER A 93 8.29 8.48 -0.99
C SER A 93 8.36 7.12 -0.30
N ASP A 94 9.36 6.95 0.54
CA ASP A 94 9.56 5.74 1.32
C ASP A 94 8.51 5.64 2.41
N GLY A 95 7.77 4.54 2.42
CA GLY A 95 6.75 4.26 3.42
C GLY A 95 7.32 3.46 4.59
N LYS A 96 6.72 3.67 5.78
CA LYS A 96 7.08 2.95 7.01
C LYS A 96 5.82 2.55 7.76
N GLY A 97 5.83 1.36 8.33
CA GLY A 97 4.71 0.83 9.12
C GLY A 97 3.50 0.36 8.31
N GLY A 98 3.50 0.54 6.99
CA GLY A 98 2.41 0.15 6.11
C GLY A 98 2.48 -1.31 5.66
N PHE A 99 1.33 -1.87 5.24
CA PHE A 99 1.25 -3.25 4.75
C PHE A 99 2.11 -3.48 3.51
N LYS A 100 2.03 -2.60 2.50
CA LYS A 100 2.84 -2.66 1.28
C LYS A 100 4.35 -2.70 1.62
N ASP A 101 4.79 -1.77 2.46
CA ASP A 101 6.20 -1.61 2.82
C ASP A 101 6.72 -2.85 3.55
N TRP A 102 5.91 -3.40 4.46
CA TRP A 102 6.22 -4.64 5.14
C TRP A 102 6.31 -5.82 4.17
N MET A 103 5.35 -5.98 3.24
CA MET A 103 5.39 -7.06 2.25
C MET A 103 6.62 -6.97 1.34
N GLN A 104 7.02 -5.77 0.95
CA GLN A 104 8.24 -5.53 0.17
C GLN A 104 9.52 -5.84 0.97
N SER A 105 9.50 -5.65 2.30
CA SER A 105 10.67 -5.88 3.17
C SER A 105 10.88 -7.35 3.54
N ARG A 106 9.91 -8.24 3.30
CA ARG A 106 10.00 -9.65 3.65
C ARG A 106 11.01 -10.39 2.80
N SER A 107 11.47 -11.54 3.30
CA SER A 107 12.20 -12.52 2.49
C SER A 107 11.33 -12.94 1.30
N GLY A 108 11.83 -12.74 0.09
CA GLY A 108 11.05 -12.91 -1.14
C GLY A 108 10.49 -11.61 -1.72
N ALA A 109 10.63 -10.49 -1.00
CA ALA A 109 10.37 -9.13 -1.49
C ALA A 109 9.15 -9.01 -2.43
N VAL A 110 7.94 -9.16 -1.88
CA VAL A 110 6.70 -9.13 -2.68
C VAL A 110 6.48 -7.73 -3.24
N PRO A 111 6.46 -7.53 -4.57
CA PRO A 111 6.17 -6.23 -5.17
C PRO A 111 4.79 -5.70 -4.78
N GLY A 112 4.65 -4.39 -4.70
CA GLY A 112 3.36 -3.81 -4.35
C GLY A 112 3.25 -2.33 -4.59
N VAL A 113 2.01 -1.86 -4.65
CA VAL A 113 1.68 -0.45 -4.76
C VAL A 113 0.57 -0.07 -3.79
N THR A 114 0.59 1.18 -3.32
CA THR A 114 -0.53 1.80 -2.63
C THR A 114 -1.17 2.83 -3.56
N LEU A 115 -2.47 2.72 -3.77
CA LEU A 115 -3.27 3.60 -4.62
C LEU A 115 -4.12 4.51 -3.73
N GLU A 116 -3.83 5.79 -3.76
CA GLU A 116 -4.64 6.83 -3.10
C GLU A 116 -5.72 7.32 -4.07
N VAL A 117 -6.95 6.84 -3.90
CA VAL A 117 -8.06 7.22 -4.79
C VAL A 117 -8.76 8.51 -4.31
N GLY A 118 -9.47 9.18 -5.24
CA GLY A 118 -10.21 10.40 -4.93
C GLY A 118 -9.34 11.65 -4.88
N LYS A 119 -9.99 12.80 -4.87
CA LYS A 119 -9.33 14.13 -4.88
C LYS A 119 -9.68 14.97 -3.66
N THR A 120 -10.93 14.86 -3.19
CA THR A 120 -11.41 15.66 -2.07
C THR A 120 -10.81 15.15 -0.76
N PRO A 121 -10.44 16.03 0.18
CA PRO A 121 -9.98 15.62 1.50
C PRO A 121 -10.93 14.63 2.17
N CYS A 122 -10.34 13.68 2.92
CA CYS A 122 -11.09 12.64 3.62
C CYS A 122 -12.09 13.21 4.64
N PRO A 123 -13.27 12.59 4.74
CA PRO A 123 -13.76 11.45 3.97
C PRO A 123 -14.12 11.83 2.53
N VAL A 124 -13.59 11.09 1.54
CA VAL A 124 -13.91 11.34 0.13
C VAL A 124 -15.41 11.15 -0.10
N PRO A 125 -16.12 12.14 -0.67
CA PRO A 125 -17.57 12.05 -0.84
C PRO A 125 -17.94 10.96 -1.85
N PHE A 126 -19.02 10.24 -1.57
CA PHE A 126 -19.51 9.16 -2.43
C PHE A 126 -19.80 9.61 -3.88
N SER A 127 -20.07 10.89 -4.09
CA SER A 127 -20.22 11.46 -5.43
C SER A 127 -18.99 11.32 -6.33
N GLU A 128 -17.80 11.12 -5.78
CA GLU A 128 -16.58 10.83 -6.56
C GLU A 128 -16.48 9.36 -7.02
N PHE A 129 -17.26 8.45 -6.42
CA PHE A 129 -17.17 7.02 -6.71
C PHE A 129 -17.27 6.67 -8.19
N PRO A 130 -18.17 7.25 -9.00
CA PRO A 130 -18.23 6.94 -10.44
C PRO A 130 -16.92 7.23 -11.18
N GLN A 131 -16.24 8.33 -10.82
CA GLN A 131 -14.95 8.69 -11.41
C GLN A 131 -13.83 7.77 -10.90
N VAL A 132 -13.78 7.51 -9.60
CA VAL A 132 -12.83 6.58 -8.99
C VAL A 132 -12.98 5.20 -9.62
N TRP A 133 -14.20 4.71 -9.76
CA TRP A 133 -14.48 3.42 -10.41
C TRP A 133 -14.02 3.39 -11.88
N LYS A 134 -14.34 4.44 -12.65
CA LYS A 134 -13.93 4.55 -14.05
C LYS A 134 -12.41 4.44 -14.19
N GLN A 135 -11.65 5.10 -13.30
CA GLN A 135 -10.19 5.10 -13.31
C GLN A 135 -9.58 3.75 -12.89
N ASN A 136 -10.23 3.04 -11.95
CA ASN A 136 -9.60 1.91 -11.26
C ASN A 136 -10.15 0.53 -11.67
N LYS A 137 -11.31 0.43 -12.33
CA LYS A 137 -11.95 -0.86 -12.66
C LYS A 137 -11.08 -1.83 -13.48
N GLY A 138 -10.09 -1.32 -14.21
CA GLY A 138 -9.17 -2.11 -15.01
C GLY A 138 -7.84 -2.47 -14.30
N VAL A 139 -7.59 -1.93 -13.11
CA VAL A 139 -6.30 -2.11 -12.41
C VAL A 139 -5.99 -3.60 -12.19
N TRP A 140 -6.97 -4.39 -11.75
CA TRP A 140 -6.75 -5.82 -11.51
C TRP A 140 -6.45 -6.62 -12.78
N VAL A 141 -7.02 -6.23 -13.92
CA VAL A 141 -6.67 -6.84 -15.21
C VAL A 141 -5.21 -6.51 -15.56
N GLN A 142 -4.79 -5.28 -15.35
CA GLN A 142 -3.40 -4.85 -15.55
C GLN A 142 -2.43 -5.57 -14.60
N VAL A 143 -2.81 -5.73 -13.34
CA VAL A 143 -2.03 -6.49 -12.34
C VAL A 143 -1.87 -7.95 -12.77
N LEU A 144 -2.94 -8.59 -13.23
CA LEU A 144 -2.90 -9.98 -13.70
C LEU A 144 -2.03 -10.13 -14.95
N ASP A 145 -2.14 -9.23 -15.94
CA ASP A 145 -1.29 -9.23 -17.13
C ASP A 145 0.20 -9.08 -16.76
N TYR A 146 0.49 -8.18 -15.81
CA TYR A 146 1.84 -7.99 -15.29
C TYR A 146 2.40 -9.27 -14.64
N VAL A 147 1.61 -9.97 -13.83
CA VAL A 147 2.04 -11.21 -13.17
C VAL A 147 2.26 -12.32 -14.20
N VAL A 148 1.30 -12.52 -15.13
CA VAL A 148 1.37 -13.59 -16.14
C VAL A 148 2.57 -13.45 -17.05
N ARG A 149 2.99 -12.23 -17.39
CA ARG A 149 4.18 -12.00 -18.24
C ARG A 149 5.51 -12.27 -17.54
N ARG A 150 5.52 -12.54 -16.24
CA ARG A 150 6.72 -12.76 -15.43
C ARG A 150 6.88 -14.22 -14.95
N ILE A 151 5.86 -15.04 -15.17
CA ILE A 151 5.91 -16.49 -14.97
C ILE A 151 6.42 -17.17 -16.26
#